data_031746aef2fb41e4534bf38a2674ca29
#
_entry.id   031746aef2fb41e4534bf38a2674ca29
#
_cell.length_a   1.000
_cell.length_b   1.000
_cell.length_c   1.000
_cell.angle_alpha   90.00
_cell.angle_beta   90.00
_cell.angle_gamma   90.00
#
_symmetry.space_group_name_H-M   'P 1'
#
loop_
_entity.id
_entity.type
_entity.pdbx_description
1 polymer ?
#
loop_
_entity_poly.entity_id
_entity_poly.type
_entity_poly.pdbx_seq_one_letter_code
_entity_poly.pdbx_strand_id
1 'polypeptide(L)'
;MKQQREGSIYNHVDLSHEVLQDAKQITERLLALRDDTHRAVLMRFFKTGPGEYGEGDEFLGIKVPVTRSVVKRVDRNLPLSETGKLLDSPWHEVRLCGLLILVEQFSRIVGLRSPEAMKQRDAIVSFYLRHADRINNWDLVDASAPKIIGCWLACPTAVGQQRDILDTLARSGHLWRQRISMVCTLTPTQQGDPSWCLRYAEFHLHTTHDLMQKAVGWMLREMGKHVSMDLLRSFLDQHAHEMPRTMLRYAIEKFDEAERHDFMSRK
;
A
#
# COMPACT_ATOMS: atom_id res chain seq x y z
N MET A 1 -12.49 -24.95 39.89
CA MET A 1 -12.13 -23.51 39.79
C MET A 1 -12.27 -23.11 38.32
N LYS A 2 -13.28 -22.32 38.01
CA LYS A 2 -13.57 -21.84 36.64
C LYS A 2 -12.72 -20.61 36.37
N GLN A 3 -11.85 -20.65 35.36
CA GLN A 3 -11.16 -19.49 34.85
C GLN A 3 -12.18 -18.52 34.25
N GLN A 4 -12.29 -17.36 34.83
CA GLN A 4 -13.01 -16.21 34.26
C GLN A 4 -12.24 -15.72 33.04
N ARG A 5 -12.89 -15.76 31.87
CA ARG A 5 -12.41 -15.09 30.66
C ARG A 5 -12.56 -13.58 30.89
N GLU A 6 -11.45 -12.86 30.88
CA GLU A 6 -11.43 -11.42 30.88
C GLU A 6 -12.13 -10.92 29.63
N GLY A 7 -13.26 -10.27 29.81
CA GLY A 7 -14.04 -9.64 28.76
C GLY A 7 -13.29 -8.43 28.21
N SER A 8 -13.18 -8.37 26.90
CA SER A 8 -12.69 -7.24 26.13
C SER A 8 -13.38 -5.94 26.56
N ILE A 9 -12.62 -5.00 27.07
CA ILE A 9 -13.07 -3.63 27.40
C ILE A 9 -13.16 -2.81 26.09
N TYR A 10 -13.96 -3.24 25.16
CA TYR A 10 -14.50 -2.34 24.15
C TYR A 10 -15.81 -1.80 24.70
N ASN A 11 -15.73 -0.69 25.44
CA ASN A 11 -16.89 0.11 25.76
C ASN A 11 -17.72 0.25 24.48
N HIS A 12 -19.00 -0.05 24.56
CA HIS A 12 -20.01 0.22 23.54
C HIS A 12 -20.02 1.74 23.27
N VAL A 13 -19.12 2.20 22.43
CA VAL A 13 -19.35 3.47 21.73
C VAL A 13 -20.55 3.19 20.87
N ASP A 14 -21.67 3.81 21.20
CA ASP A 14 -22.89 3.75 20.44
C ASP A 14 -22.57 4.14 18.99
N LEU A 15 -22.52 3.10 18.16
CA LEU A 15 -22.26 3.26 16.74
C LEU A 15 -23.60 3.68 16.12
N SER A 16 -24.12 4.86 16.49
CA SER A 16 -25.27 5.46 15.83
C SER A 16 -25.14 5.34 14.32
N HIS A 17 -26.25 5.11 13.64
CA HIS A 17 -26.31 4.91 12.16
C HIS A 17 -25.94 6.16 11.35
N GLU A 18 -25.24 7.11 11.96
CA GLU A 18 -24.87 8.39 11.36
C GLU A 18 -23.81 8.21 10.27
N VAL A 19 -24.11 8.76 9.09
CA VAL A 19 -23.18 8.82 7.97
C VAL A 19 -22.22 9.98 8.20
N LEU A 20 -20.90 9.71 8.19
CA LEU A 20 -19.85 10.70 8.35
C LEU A 20 -19.67 11.47 7.02
N GLN A 21 -19.82 12.79 7.05
CA GLN A 21 -19.96 13.63 5.86
C GLN A 21 -18.72 14.51 5.57
N ASP A 22 -17.83 14.66 6.53
CA ASP A 22 -16.63 15.49 6.38
C ASP A 22 -15.44 14.96 7.17
N ALA A 23 -14.25 15.51 6.89
CA ALA A 23 -12.99 15.13 7.52
C ALA A 23 -13.00 15.33 9.03
N LYS A 24 -13.73 16.35 9.54
CA LYS A 24 -13.80 16.64 10.97
C LYS A 24 -14.52 15.51 11.70
N GLN A 25 -15.71 15.14 11.25
CA GLN A 25 -16.50 14.04 11.84
C GLN A 25 -15.73 12.71 11.81
N ILE A 26 -15.05 12.43 10.69
CA ILE A 26 -14.24 11.22 10.53
C ILE A 26 -13.08 11.22 11.52
N THR A 27 -12.36 12.34 11.64
CA THR A 27 -11.23 12.49 12.56
C THR A 27 -11.67 12.37 14.02
N GLU A 28 -12.74 13.05 14.41
CA GLU A 28 -13.31 12.98 15.76
C GLU A 28 -13.73 11.55 16.12
N ARG A 29 -14.33 10.83 15.16
CA ARG A 29 -14.68 9.42 15.33
C ARG A 29 -13.45 8.54 15.57
N LEU A 30 -12.38 8.74 14.82
CA LEU A 30 -11.13 7.98 15.00
C LEU A 30 -10.45 8.35 16.32
N LEU A 31 -10.41 9.63 16.68
CA LEU A 31 -9.87 10.08 17.99
C LEU A 31 -10.59 9.44 19.17
N ALA A 32 -11.93 9.31 19.10
CA ALA A 32 -12.73 8.65 20.12
C ALA A 32 -12.45 7.14 20.27
N LEU A 33 -11.81 6.52 19.27
CA LEU A 33 -11.41 5.10 19.27
C LEU A 33 -9.94 4.88 19.65
N ARG A 34 -9.26 5.92 20.14
CA ARG A 34 -7.85 5.87 20.54
C ARG A 34 -7.62 4.80 21.61
N ASP A 35 -6.51 4.06 21.46
CA ASP A 35 -6.01 3.05 22.39
C ASP A 35 -4.53 3.32 22.68
N ASP A 36 -4.24 3.95 23.81
CA ASP A 36 -2.86 4.33 24.17
C ASP A 36 -1.95 3.12 24.43
N THR A 37 -2.49 2.00 24.88
CA THR A 37 -1.73 0.76 25.06
C THR A 37 -1.27 0.21 23.73
N HIS A 38 -2.18 0.11 22.76
CA HIS A 38 -1.87 -0.37 21.42
C HIS A 38 -1.04 0.63 20.62
N ARG A 39 -1.21 1.93 20.85
CA ARG A 39 -0.40 3.00 20.26
C ARG A 39 1.10 2.77 20.46
N ALA A 40 1.54 2.50 21.69
CA ALA A 40 2.95 2.25 21.99
C ALA A 40 3.51 1.03 21.23
N VAL A 41 2.67 -0.01 21.02
CA VAL A 41 3.04 -1.18 20.21
C VAL A 41 3.21 -0.80 18.73
N LEU A 42 2.26 -0.04 18.16
CA LEU A 42 2.32 0.39 16.77
C LEU A 42 3.51 1.30 16.51
N MET A 43 3.77 2.29 17.35
CA MET A 43 4.91 3.21 17.18
C MET A 43 6.24 2.44 17.11
N ARG A 44 6.44 1.45 17.98
CA ARG A 44 7.64 0.59 17.92
C ARG A 44 7.65 -0.30 16.67
N PHE A 45 6.52 -0.88 16.27
CA PHE A 45 6.40 -1.74 15.09
C PHE A 45 6.68 -0.97 13.79
N PHE A 46 6.16 0.26 13.68
CA PHE A 46 6.35 1.13 12.52
C PHE A 46 7.63 1.98 12.60
N LYS A 47 8.47 1.74 13.61
CA LYS A 47 9.78 2.37 13.74
C LYS A 47 9.71 3.90 13.65
N THR A 48 9.05 4.52 14.62
CA THR A 48 8.85 5.98 14.66
C THR A 48 9.93 6.72 15.45
N GLY A 49 10.96 6.02 15.91
CA GLY A 49 12.08 6.61 16.64
C GLY A 49 12.99 7.48 15.75
N PRO A 50 13.87 8.29 16.38
CA PRO A 50 14.79 9.15 15.65
C PRO A 50 15.68 8.36 14.67
N GLY A 51 15.78 8.81 13.41
CA GLY A 51 16.55 8.17 12.34
C GLY A 51 15.91 6.92 11.73
N GLU A 52 14.72 6.53 12.19
CA GLU A 52 13.98 5.39 11.63
C GLU A 52 13.05 5.83 10.49
N TYR A 53 12.59 4.86 9.67
CA TYR A 53 11.81 5.17 8.46
C TYR A 53 10.42 5.79 8.73
N GLY A 54 9.87 5.63 9.93
CA GLY A 54 8.61 6.20 10.38
C GLY A 54 8.79 7.38 11.34
N GLU A 55 9.99 7.97 11.42
CA GLU A 55 10.26 9.10 12.29
C GLU A 55 9.23 10.21 12.13
N GLY A 56 8.71 10.70 13.27
CA GLY A 56 7.70 11.75 13.29
C GLY A 56 6.27 11.32 12.97
N ASP A 57 6.03 10.03 12.69
CA ASP A 57 4.68 9.52 12.50
C ASP A 57 3.96 9.29 13.84
N GLU A 58 2.72 9.73 13.94
CA GLU A 58 1.92 9.63 15.15
C GLU A 58 0.77 8.65 14.98
N PHE A 59 0.52 7.83 16.00
CA PHE A 59 -0.49 6.79 15.99
C PHE A 59 -1.59 7.02 17.04
N LEU A 60 -2.80 6.61 16.71
CA LEU A 60 -3.93 6.54 17.64
C LEU A 60 -4.03 5.18 18.35
N GLY A 61 -3.40 4.14 17.81
CA GLY A 61 -3.48 2.78 18.32
C GLY A 61 -4.66 1.97 17.78
N ILE A 62 -5.28 2.41 16.70
CA ILE A 62 -6.49 1.80 16.15
C ILE A 62 -6.10 0.65 15.20
N LYS A 63 -6.71 -0.53 15.39
CA LYS A 63 -6.49 -1.67 14.50
C LYS A 63 -7.15 -1.44 13.14
N VAL A 64 -6.52 -1.89 12.06
CA VAL A 64 -7.01 -1.74 10.67
C VAL A 64 -8.48 -2.18 10.48
N PRO A 65 -8.97 -3.30 11.05
CA PRO A 65 -10.40 -3.66 10.93
C PRO A 65 -11.33 -2.60 11.52
N VAL A 66 -10.93 -1.92 12.59
CA VAL A 66 -11.71 -0.84 13.21
C VAL A 66 -11.71 0.40 12.30
N THR A 67 -10.56 0.80 11.76
CA THR A 67 -10.49 1.88 10.75
C THR A 67 -11.39 1.56 9.55
N ARG A 68 -11.39 0.31 9.04
CA ARG A 68 -12.30 -0.12 7.97
C ARG A 68 -13.78 -0.03 8.36
N SER A 69 -14.14 -0.24 9.63
CA SER A 69 -15.52 -0.08 10.08
C SER A 69 -15.97 1.38 10.06
N VAL A 70 -15.06 2.32 10.33
CA VAL A 70 -15.32 3.76 10.17
C VAL A 70 -15.51 4.12 8.70
N VAL A 71 -14.65 3.64 7.81
CA VAL A 71 -14.76 3.86 6.34
C VAL A 71 -16.15 3.46 5.80
N LYS A 72 -16.72 2.35 6.26
CA LYS A 72 -18.06 1.91 5.85
C LYS A 72 -19.19 2.88 6.19
N ARG A 73 -18.94 3.82 7.10
CA ARG A 73 -19.90 4.84 7.56
C ARG A 73 -19.71 6.20 6.90
N VAL A 74 -18.67 6.35 6.10
CA VAL A 74 -18.40 7.60 5.39
C VAL A 74 -19.31 7.72 4.18
N ASP A 75 -19.75 8.96 3.91
CA ASP A 75 -20.49 9.26 2.69
C ASP A 75 -19.72 8.76 1.46
N ARG A 76 -20.41 7.99 0.64
CA ARG A 76 -19.83 7.39 -0.58
C ARG A 76 -19.31 8.42 -1.57
N ASN A 77 -19.85 9.65 -1.51
CA ASN A 77 -19.52 10.77 -2.38
C ASN A 77 -18.67 11.82 -1.65
N LEU A 78 -17.97 11.45 -0.57
CA LEU A 78 -17.10 12.38 0.16
C LEU A 78 -16.20 13.12 -0.84
N PRO A 79 -16.20 14.47 -0.86
CA PRO A 79 -15.34 15.23 -1.78
C PRO A 79 -13.85 14.94 -1.59
N LEU A 80 -13.06 14.96 -2.67
CA LEU A 80 -11.60 14.78 -2.60
C LEU A 80 -10.94 15.84 -1.70
N SER A 81 -11.51 17.04 -1.58
CA SER A 81 -11.03 18.06 -0.65
C SER A 81 -11.10 17.61 0.81
N GLU A 82 -12.15 16.87 1.18
CA GLU A 82 -12.27 16.32 2.54
C GLU A 82 -11.26 15.17 2.74
N THR A 83 -11.11 14.29 1.74
CA THR A 83 -10.06 13.26 1.77
C THR A 83 -8.67 13.88 1.90
N GLY A 84 -8.39 15.02 1.24
CA GLY A 84 -7.14 15.76 1.37
C GLY A 84 -6.85 16.18 2.82
N LYS A 85 -7.84 16.71 3.52
CA LYS A 85 -7.71 17.07 4.95
C LYS A 85 -7.37 15.86 5.82
N LEU A 86 -7.91 14.66 5.50
CA LEU A 86 -7.55 13.42 6.20
C LEU A 86 -6.09 13.02 5.92
N LEU A 87 -5.62 13.16 4.67
CA LEU A 87 -4.22 12.86 4.32
C LEU A 87 -3.24 13.85 4.94
N ASP A 88 -3.65 15.08 5.20
CA ASP A 88 -2.82 16.09 5.88
C ASP A 88 -2.72 15.90 7.40
N SER A 89 -3.49 14.96 7.96
CA SER A 89 -3.49 14.66 9.39
C SER A 89 -2.11 14.18 9.87
N PRO A 90 -1.68 14.57 11.09
CA PRO A 90 -0.50 13.97 11.73
C PRO A 90 -0.73 12.50 12.12
N TRP A 91 -1.99 12.10 12.32
CA TRP A 91 -2.33 10.76 12.77
C TRP A 91 -2.31 9.74 11.63
N HIS A 92 -1.52 8.68 11.80
CA HIS A 92 -1.35 7.61 10.81
C HIS A 92 -2.70 6.98 10.39
N GLU A 93 -3.54 6.60 11.37
CA GLU A 93 -4.81 5.93 11.09
C GLU A 93 -5.84 6.85 10.45
N VAL A 94 -5.73 8.17 10.62
CA VAL A 94 -6.56 9.14 9.91
C VAL A 94 -6.16 9.19 8.43
N ARG A 95 -4.85 9.20 8.12
CA ARG A 95 -4.35 9.11 6.75
C ARG A 95 -4.74 7.77 6.11
N LEU A 96 -4.58 6.66 6.86
CA LEU A 96 -5.03 5.34 6.39
C LEU A 96 -6.52 5.33 6.07
N CYS A 97 -7.36 5.93 6.92
CA CYS A 97 -8.79 6.05 6.68
C CYS A 97 -9.07 6.81 5.37
N GLY A 98 -8.41 7.96 5.16
CA GLY A 98 -8.51 8.74 3.91
C GLY A 98 -8.14 7.93 2.67
N LEU A 99 -7.06 7.15 2.73
CA LEU A 99 -6.65 6.27 1.62
C LEU A 99 -7.65 5.13 1.38
N LEU A 100 -8.21 4.54 2.42
CA LEU A 100 -9.22 3.48 2.28
C LEU A 100 -10.52 4.02 1.69
N ILE A 101 -10.94 5.24 2.04
CA ILE A 101 -12.07 5.93 1.40
C ILE A 101 -11.80 6.12 -0.10
N LEU A 102 -10.60 6.60 -0.45
CA LEU A 102 -10.21 6.80 -1.84
C LEU A 102 -10.21 5.49 -2.64
N VAL A 103 -9.73 4.39 -2.03
CA VAL A 103 -9.79 3.04 -2.61
C VAL A 103 -11.24 2.60 -2.85
N GLU A 104 -12.13 2.80 -1.90
CA GLU A 104 -13.56 2.49 -2.05
C GLU A 104 -14.21 3.30 -3.18
N GLN A 105 -13.92 4.60 -3.27
CA GLN A 105 -14.41 5.45 -4.35
C GLN A 105 -13.89 4.99 -5.71
N PHE A 106 -12.58 4.71 -5.82
CA PHE A 106 -11.96 4.26 -7.07
C PHE A 106 -12.52 2.90 -7.52
N SER A 107 -12.71 1.97 -6.60
CA SER A 107 -13.22 0.62 -6.89
C SER A 107 -14.60 0.62 -7.55
N ARG A 108 -15.44 1.62 -7.26
CA ARG A 108 -16.79 1.74 -7.83
C ARG A 108 -16.79 2.20 -9.28
N ILE A 109 -15.75 2.89 -9.69
CA ILE A 109 -15.70 3.54 -11.02
C ILE A 109 -14.68 2.92 -11.96
N VAL A 110 -13.72 2.12 -11.46
CA VAL A 110 -12.61 1.59 -12.27
C VAL A 110 -13.06 0.77 -13.46
N GLY A 111 -14.15 0.00 -13.35
CA GLY A 111 -14.71 -0.81 -14.42
C GLY A 111 -15.68 -0.07 -15.34
N LEU A 112 -16.08 1.14 -15.02
CA LEU A 112 -17.05 1.91 -15.80
C LEU A 112 -16.39 2.57 -17.02
N ARG A 113 -17.10 2.64 -18.14
CA ARG A 113 -16.57 3.19 -19.41
C ARG A 113 -17.18 4.54 -19.81
N SER A 114 -18.02 5.14 -18.96
CA SER A 114 -18.57 6.47 -19.27
C SER A 114 -17.48 7.55 -19.19
N PRO A 115 -17.59 8.64 -19.97
CA PRO A 115 -16.66 9.77 -19.91
C PRO A 115 -16.54 10.36 -18.51
N GLU A 116 -17.62 10.41 -17.75
CA GLU A 116 -17.68 10.92 -16.37
C GLU A 116 -16.84 10.02 -15.43
N ALA A 117 -16.98 8.69 -15.55
CA ALA A 117 -16.21 7.73 -14.76
C ALA A 117 -14.73 7.79 -15.12
N MET A 118 -14.38 7.96 -16.39
CA MET A 118 -12.99 8.17 -16.82
C MET A 118 -12.41 9.44 -16.21
N LYS A 119 -13.12 10.56 -16.28
CA LYS A 119 -12.69 11.82 -15.66
C LYS A 119 -12.52 11.70 -14.13
N GLN A 120 -13.44 10.99 -13.47
CA GLN A 120 -13.34 10.74 -12.02
C GLN A 120 -12.13 9.87 -11.67
N ARG A 121 -11.83 8.83 -12.47
CA ARG A 121 -10.61 8.00 -12.28
C ARG A 121 -9.34 8.85 -12.38
N ASP A 122 -9.24 9.68 -13.42
CA ASP A 122 -8.09 10.54 -13.64
C ASP A 122 -7.94 11.58 -12.51
N ALA A 123 -9.06 12.10 -12.00
CA ALA A 123 -9.06 13.00 -10.85
C ALA A 123 -8.55 12.30 -9.58
N ILE A 124 -8.98 11.06 -9.30
CA ILE A 124 -8.51 10.29 -8.15
C ILE A 124 -7.03 9.91 -8.29
N VAL A 125 -6.58 9.45 -9.46
CA VAL A 125 -5.17 9.14 -9.71
C VAL A 125 -4.30 10.39 -9.53
N SER A 126 -4.69 11.50 -10.13
CA SER A 126 -3.98 12.78 -9.98
C SER A 126 -3.95 13.27 -8.54
N PHE A 127 -5.06 13.10 -7.81
CA PHE A 127 -5.14 13.41 -6.38
C PHE A 127 -4.19 12.55 -5.57
N TYR A 128 -4.19 11.23 -5.76
CA TYR A 128 -3.30 10.29 -5.09
C TYR A 128 -1.81 10.66 -5.30
N LEU A 129 -1.43 10.93 -6.54
CA LEU A 129 -0.05 11.29 -6.90
C LEU A 129 0.39 12.62 -6.28
N ARG A 130 -0.49 13.62 -6.20
CA ARG A 130 -0.19 14.89 -5.51
C ARG A 130 0.02 14.72 -4.01
N HIS A 131 -0.62 13.74 -3.39
CA HIS A 131 -0.49 13.44 -1.96
C HIS A 131 0.49 12.30 -1.65
N ALA A 132 1.32 11.89 -2.63
CA ALA A 132 2.26 10.78 -2.46
C ALA A 132 3.22 10.96 -1.26
N ASP A 133 3.56 12.19 -0.90
CA ASP A 133 4.42 12.48 0.26
C ASP A 133 3.71 12.27 1.62
N ARG A 134 2.38 12.23 1.62
CA ARG A 134 1.55 11.90 2.80
C ARG A 134 1.26 10.41 2.94
N ILE A 135 1.66 9.61 1.93
CA ILE A 135 1.58 8.15 1.92
C ILE A 135 2.94 7.62 2.37
N ASN A 136 3.34 8.02 3.56
CA ASN A 136 4.69 7.97 4.07
C ASN A 136 4.97 6.78 4.99
N ASN A 137 4.32 5.64 4.74
CA ASN A 137 4.62 4.38 5.40
C ASN A 137 4.27 3.20 4.49
N TRP A 138 4.90 2.03 4.73
CA TRP A 138 4.74 0.85 3.88
C TRP A 138 3.28 0.35 3.85
N ASP A 139 2.56 0.35 4.96
CA ASP A 139 1.17 -0.11 5.02
C ASP A 139 0.20 0.83 4.29
N LEU A 140 0.45 2.14 4.33
CA LEU A 140 -0.31 3.13 3.56
C LEU A 140 -0.16 2.89 2.05
N VAL A 141 1.09 2.64 1.60
CA VAL A 141 1.38 2.30 0.20
C VAL A 141 0.73 0.97 -0.17
N ASP A 142 0.97 -0.08 0.59
CA ASP A 142 0.55 -1.45 0.28
C ASP A 142 -0.98 -1.60 0.30
N ALA A 143 -1.68 -0.82 1.15
CA ALA A 143 -3.14 -0.80 1.19
C ALA A 143 -3.79 -0.05 0.02
N SER A 144 -3.09 0.89 -0.63
CA SER A 144 -3.68 1.83 -1.58
C SER A 144 -3.10 1.74 -3.00
N ALA A 145 -1.78 1.68 -3.17
CA ALA A 145 -1.13 1.74 -4.48
C ALA A 145 -1.58 0.64 -5.46
N PRO A 146 -1.71 -0.65 -5.07
CA PRO A 146 -2.22 -1.66 -5.98
C PRO A 146 -3.65 -1.38 -6.44
N LYS A 147 -4.48 -0.84 -5.55
CA LYS A 147 -5.92 -0.67 -5.77
C LYS A 147 -6.28 0.60 -6.53
N ILE A 148 -5.43 1.59 -6.50
CA ILE A 148 -5.63 2.85 -7.22
C ILE A 148 -4.72 2.88 -8.45
N ILE A 149 -3.42 3.00 -8.26
CA ILE A 149 -2.47 3.09 -9.38
C ILE A 149 -2.40 1.76 -10.15
N GLY A 150 -2.32 0.63 -9.45
CA GLY A 150 -2.27 -0.69 -10.09
C GLY A 150 -3.52 -1.01 -10.93
N CYS A 151 -4.71 -0.71 -10.41
CA CYS A 151 -5.95 -0.85 -11.19
C CYS A 151 -6.02 0.13 -12.38
N TRP A 152 -5.46 1.34 -12.22
CA TRP A 152 -5.35 2.29 -13.33
C TRP A 152 -4.38 1.82 -14.41
N LEU A 153 -3.24 1.20 -14.04
CA LEU A 153 -2.31 0.60 -15.00
C LEU A 153 -2.94 -0.54 -15.81
N ALA A 154 -3.83 -1.30 -15.18
CA ALA A 154 -4.54 -2.40 -15.81
C ALA A 154 -5.69 -1.93 -16.74
N CYS A 155 -6.05 -0.64 -16.72
CA CYS A 155 -7.01 -0.08 -17.68
C CYS A 155 -6.32 0.13 -19.05
N PRO A 156 -7.00 -0.20 -20.17
CA PRO A 156 -6.45 0.00 -21.51
C PRO A 156 -6.47 1.49 -21.90
N THR A 157 -5.68 2.30 -21.24
CA THR A 157 -5.51 3.74 -21.47
C THR A 157 -4.05 4.05 -21.74
N ALA A 158 -3.74 5.27 -22.14
CA ALA A 158 -2.44 5.78 -22.56
C ALA A 158 -1.19 5.20 -21.85
N VAL A 159 -0.73 4.02 -22.25
CA VAL A 159 0.42 3.28 -21.65
C VAL A 159 1.68 4.15 -21.56
N GLY A 160 1.90 5.06 -22.52
CA GLY A 160 3.03 6.00 -22.49
C GLY A 160 2.97 6.92 -21.27
N GLN A 161 1.84 7.57 -21.03
CA GLN A 161 1.65 8.47 -19.87
C GLN A 161 1.78 7.71 -18.54
N GLN A 162 1.25 6.49 -18.47
CA GLN A 162 1.36 5.64 -17.28
C GLN A 162 2.83 5.33 -16.97
N ARG A 163 3.62 5.02 -18.01
CA ARG A 163 5.06 4.75 -17.88
C ARG A 163 5.81 5.98 -17.38
N ASP A 164 5.58 7.15 -17.95
CA ASP A 164 6.25 8.39 -17.56
C ASP A 164 6.00 8.75 -16.09
N ILE A 165 4.77 8.54 -15.61
CA ILE A 165 4.40 8.75 -14.21
C ILE A 165 5.15 7.77 -13.29
N LEU A 166 5.17 6.48 -13.63
CA LEU A 166 5.87 5.49 -12.80
C LEU A 166 7.39 5.69 -12.85
N ASP A 167 7.97 6.02 -14.00
CA ASP A 167 9.39 6.36 -14.13
C ASP A 167 9.75 7.57 -13.26
N THR A 168 8.87 8.59 -13.19
CA THR A 168 9.04 9.75 -12.31
C THR A 168 9.03 9.35 -10.83
N LEU A 169 8.10 8.50 -10.42
CA LEU A 169 8.05 7.97 -9.05
C LEU A 169 9.30 7.15 -8.72
N ALA A 170 9.72 6.27 -9.62
CA ALA A 170 10.87 5.40 -9.44
C ALA A 170 12.19 6.19 -9.29
N ARG A 171 12.35 7.28 -10.07
CA ARG A 171 13.54 8.14 -10.06
C ARG A 171 13.53 9.22 -8.98
N SER A 172 12.47 9.32 -8.19
CA SER A 172 12.26 10.44 -7.25
C SER A 172 13.30 10.56 -6.14
N GLY A 173 14.06 9.51 -5.85
CA GLY A 173 14.95 9.43 -4.67
C GLY A 173 14.18 9.35 -3.34
N HIS A 174 12.85 9.36 -3.35
CA HIS A 174 11.99 9.32 -2.17
C HIS A 174 11.46 7.90 -1.94
N LEU A 175 11.75 7.30 -0.79
CA LEU A 175 11.44 5.91 -0.45
C LEU A 175 9.99 5.51 -0.80
N TRP A 176 9.01 6.30 -0.36
CA TRP A 176 7.61 5.93 -0.50
C TRP A 176 7.09 6.11 -1.93
N ARG A 177 7.57 7.10 -2.67
CA ARG A 177 7.30 7.25 -4.10
C ARG A 177 7.89 6.09 -4.90
N GLN A 178 9.12 5.67 -4.58
CA GLN A 178 9.74 4.48 -5.16
C GLN A 178 8.94 3.22 -4.82
N ARG A 179 8.48 3.09 -3.56
CA ARG A 179 7.65 1.94 -3.18
C ARG A 179 6.31 1.92 -3.92
N ILE A 180 5.67 3.07 -4.13
CA ILE A 180 4.45 3.17 -4.95
C ILE A 180 4.71 2.62 -6.36
N SER A 181 5.82 3.01 -7.03
CA SER A 181 6.14 2.56 -8.39
C SER A 181 6.33 1.05 -8.49
N MET A 182 6.78 0.40 -7.42
CA MET A 182 6.97 -1.05 -7.40
C MET A 182 5.69 -1.79 -6.98
N VAL A 183 5.07 -1.39 -5.86
CA VAL A 183 3.95 -2.15 -5.27
C VAL A 183 2.68 -2.04 -6.11
N CYS A 184 2.48 -0.95 -6.86
CA CYS A 184 1.33 -0.82 -7.75
C CYS A 184 1.33 -1.87 -8.89
N THR A 185 2.47 -2.47 -9.21
CA THR A 185 2.57 -3.52 -10.24
C THR A 185 1.85 -4.82 -9.85
N LEU A 186 1.45 -4.96 -8.58
CA LEU A 186 0.74 -6.14 -8.08
C LEU A 186 -0.55 -6.42 -8.87
N THR A 187 -1.36 -5.39 -9.13
CA THR A 187 -2.65 -5.60 -9.81
C THR A 187 -2.51 -6.06 -11.26
N PRO A 188 -1.73 -5.41 -12.15
CA PRO A 188 -1.51 -5.95 -13.49
C PRO A 188 -0.87 -7.34 -13.45
N THR A 189 0.06 -7.60 -12.55
CA THR A 189 0.66 -8.93 -12.36
C THR A 189 -0.39 -9.99 -12.02
N GLN A 190 -1.31 -9.71 -11.11
CA GLN A 190 -2.42 -10.61 -10.77
C GLN A 190 -3.39 -10.84 -11.92
N GLN A 191 -3.42 -9.93 -12.90
CA GLN A 191 -4.21 -10.05 -14.13
C GLN A 191 -3.44 -10.69 -15.29
N GLY A 192 -2.22 -11.18 -15.04
CA GLY A 192 -1.42 -11.92 -16.00
C GLY A 192 -0.43 -11.06 -16.82
N ASP A 193 -0.29 -9.76 -16.53
CA ASP A 193 0.70 -8.88 -17.16
C ASP A 193 1.94 -8.70 -16.28
N PRO A 194 3.08 -9.36 -16.58
CA PRO A 194 4.32 -9.23 -15.82
C PRO A 194 5.15 -7.99 -16.21
N SER A 195 4.80 -7.30 -17.29
CA SER A 195 5.68 -6.30 -17.93
C SER A 195 6.04 -5.15 -16.99
N TRP A 196 5.08 -4.67 -16.21
CA TRP A 196 5.29 -3.63 -15.21
C TRP A 196 6.17 -4.12 -14.06
N CYS A 197 5.93 -5.34 -13.56
CA CYS A 197 6.70 -5.93 -12.48
C CYS A 197 8.18 -6.09 -12.88
N LEU A 198 8.45 -6.69 -14.03
CA LEU A 198 9.80 -6.90 -14.54
C LEU A 198 10.55 -5.57 -14.71
N ARG A 199 9.92 -4.60 -15.39
CA ARG A 199 10.53 -3.28 -15.61
C ARG A 199 10.96 -2.60 -14.31
N TYR A 200 10.08 -2.58 -13.30
CA TYR A 200 10.40 -1.88 -12.05
C TYR A 200 11.21 -2.73 -11.07
N ALA A 201 11.22 -4.05 -11.19
CA ALA A 201 12.15 -4.91 -10.49
C ALA A 201 13.59 -4.66 -10.96
N GLU A 202 13.83 -4.61 -12.29
CA GLU A 202 15.13 -4.24 -12.87
C GLU A 202 15.55 -2.82 -12.44
N PHE A 203 14.63 -1.86 -12.52
CA PHE A 203 14.91 -0.48 -12.13
C PHE A 203 15.39 -0.36 -10.68
N HIS A 204 14.78 -1.11 -9.77
CA HIS A 204 15.10 -1.08 -8.33
C HIS A 204 16.06 -2.18 -7.88
N LEU A 205 16.71 -2.88 -8.81
CA LEU A 205 17.55 -4.05 -8.52
C LEU A 205 18.65 -3.76 -7.49
N HIS A 206 19.28 -2.60 -7.58
CA HIS A 206 20.38 -2.18 -6.71
C HIS A 206 19.96 -1.28 -5.54
N THR A 207 18.66 -1.29 -5.19
CA THR A 207 18.20 -0.48 -4.05
C THR A 207 18.87 -0.89 -2.75
N THR A 208 19.29 0.08 -1.96
CA THR A 208 19.95 -0.16 -0.67
C THR A 208 18.98 -0.21 0.51
N HIS A 209 17.76 0.31 0.35
CA HIS A 209 16.78 0.39 1.43
C HIS A 209 16.04 -0.93 1.62
N ASP A 210 16.10 -1.49 2.84
CA ASP A 210 15.51 -2.80 3.18
C ASP A 210 14.01 -2.92 2.80
N LEU A 211 13.20 -1.89 3.06
CA LEU A 211 11.77 -1.90 2.70
C LEU A 211 11.55 -1.92 1.18
N MET A 212 12.45 -1.35 0.38
CA MET A 212 12.38 -1.47 -1.07
C MET A 212 12.82 -2.85 -1.55
N GLN A 213 13.89 -3.41 -0.97
CA GLN A 213 14.33 -4.78 -1.26
C GLN A 213 13.20 -5.79 -1.02
N LYS A 214 12.49 -5.64 0.10
CA LYS A 214 11.31 -6.45 0.43
C LYS A 214 10.19 -6.27 -0.59
N ALA A 215 9.92 -5.03 -1.01
CA ALA A 215 8.87 -4.75 -2.00
C ALA A 215 9.17 -5.40 -3.36
N VAL A 216 10.39 -5.25 -3.87
CA VAL A 216 10.81 -5.85 -5.15
C VAL A 216 10.72 -7.37 -5.07
N GLY A 217 11.31 -7.98 -4.03
CA GLY A 217 11.25 -9.43 -3.85
C GLY A 217 9.82 -9.96 -3.71
N TRP A 218 8.96 -9.23 -3.00
CA TRP A 218 7.53 -9.56 -2.89
C TRP A 218 6.84 -9.52 -4.26
N MET A 219 7.03 -8.47 -5.06
CA MET A 219 6.40 -8.36 -6.38
C MET A 219 6.90 -9.44 -7.35
N LEU A 220 8.19 -9.77 -7.34
CA LEU A 220 8.75 -10.89 -8.10
C LEU A 220 8.12 -12.23 -7.68
N ARG A 221 7.97 -12.47 -6.39
CA ARG A 221 7.27 -13.65 -5.87
C ARG A 221 5.82 -13.73 -6.33
N GLU A 222 5.08 -12.63 -6.30
CA GLU A 222 3.70 -12.58 -6.79
C GLU A 222 3.64 -12.80 -8.31
N MET A 223 4.64 -12.33 -9.07
CA MET A 223 4.77 -12.62 -10.50
C MET A 223 4.96 -14.14 -10.74
N GLY A 224 5.86 -14.77 -10.00
CA GLY A 224 6.02 -16.23 -10.06
C GLY A 224 4.73 -16.98 -9.80
N LYS A 225 3.97 -16.54 -8.80
CA LYS A 225 2.72 -17.16 -8.37
C LYS A 225 1.56 -16.95 -9.36
N HIS A 226 1.39 -15.76 -9.91
CA HIS A 226 0.21 -15.38 -10.67
C HIS A 226 0.41 -15.46 -12.19
N VAL A 227 1.65 -15.39 -12.67
CA VAL A 227 1.98 -15.43 -14.10
C VAL A 227 2.73 -16.70 -14.45
N SER A 228 3.99 -16.86 -13.98
CA SER A 228 4.81 -18.01 -14.31
C SER A 228 6.02 -18.15 -13.38
N MET A 229 6.17 -19.33 -12.77
CA MET A 229 7.38 -19.67 -12.00
C MET A 229 8.62 -19.74 -12.88
N ASP A 230 8.48 -20.18 -14.15
CA ASP A 230 9.60 -20.23 -15.08
C ASP A 230 10.06 -18.83 -15.48
N LEU A 231 9.14 -17.87 -15.59
CA LEU A 231 9.50 -16.47 -15.80
C LEU A 231 10.28 -15.91 -14.61
N LEU A 232 9.86 -16.25 -13.38
CA LEU A 232 10.60 -15.87 -12.18
C LEU A 232 12.00 -16.51 -12.17
N ARG A 233 12.13 -17.82 -12.51
CA ARG A 233 13.43 -18.48 -12.62
C ARG A 233 14.32 -17.78 -13.65
N SER A 234 13.79 -17.48 -14.83
CA SER A 234 14.54 -16.78 -15.87
C SER A 234 15.04 -15.41 -15.44
N PHE A 235 14.23 -14.64 -14.69
CA PHE A 235 14.68 -13.38 -14.09
C PHE A 235 15.79 -13.59 -13.07
N LEU A 236 15.63 -14.58 -12.19
CA LEU A 236 16.62 -14.88 -11.14
C LEU A 236 17.92 -15.44 -11.73
N ASP A 237 17.88 -16.24 -12.80
CA ASP A 237 19.08 -16.74 -13.49
C ASP A 237 19.95 -15.60 -14.02
N GLN A 238 19.32 -14.49 -14.42
CA GLN A 238 20.03 -13.31 -14.92
C GLN A 238 20.54 -12.40 -13.79
N HIS A 239 19.80 -12.27 -12.70
CA HIS A 239 19.99 -11.18 -11.73
C HIS A 239 20.33 -11.63 -10.29
N ALA A 240 20.16 -12.92 -9.92
CA ALA A 240 20.30 -13.35 -8.53
C ALA A 240 21.68 -13.03 -7.93
N HIS A 241 22.74 -13.03 -8.74
CA HIS A 241 24.11 -12.74 -8.31
C HIS A 241 24.33 -11.28 -7.89
N GLU A 242 23.54 -10.35 -8.41
CA GLU A 242 23.62 -8.91 -8.11
C GLU A 242 22.50 -8.41 -7.18
N MET A 243 21.48 -9.24 -6.96
CA MET A 243 20.37 -8.88 -6.07
C MET A 243 20.81 -8.77 -4.61
N PRO A 244 20.36 -7.73 -3.86
CA PRO A 244 20.48 -7.71 -2.41
C PRO A 244 19.88 -8.97 -1.77
N ARG A 245 20.51 -9.52 -0.76
CA ARG A 245 20.10 -10.80 -0.14
C ARG A 245 18.68 -10.79 0.41
N THR A 246 18.22 -9.65 0.95
CA THR A 246 16.83 -9.50 1.40
C THR A 246 15.86 -9.62 0.24
N MET A 247 16.14 -8.95 -0.88
CA MET A 247 15.29 -8.99 -2.09
C MET A 247 15.19 -10.44 -2.61
N LEU A 248 16.33 -11.12 -2.76
CA LEU A 248 16.38 -12.51 -3.24
C LEU A 248 15.58 -13.44 -2.32
N ARG A 249 15.76 -13.36 -0.99
CA ARG A 249 14.98 -14.19 -0.03
C ARG A 249 13.48 -14.03 -0.18
N TYR A 250 13.00 -12.80 -0.39
CA TYR A 250 11.58 -12.55 -0.61
C TYR A 250 11.08 -13.11 -1.94
N ALA A 251 11.89 -13.01 -3.01
CA ALA A 251 11.53 -13.51 -4.33
C ALA A 251 11.38 -15.04 -4.35
N ILE A 252 12.29 -15.76 -3.69
CA ILE A 252 12.35 -17.23 -3.69
C ILE A 252 11.57 -17.90 -2.53
N GLU A 253 10.80 -17.15 -1.75
CA GLU A 253 10.09 -17.67 -0.55
C GLU A 253 9.23 -18.91 -0.84
N LYS A 254 8.69 -19.03 -2.05
CA LYS A 254 7.80 -20.14 -2.46
C LYS A 254 8.51 -21.27 -3.20
N PHE A 255 9.81 -21.17 -3.39
CA PHE A 255 10.62 -22.25 -3.96
C PHE A 255 10.85 -23.37 -2.93
N ASP A 256 11.15 -24.57 -3.39
CA ASP A 256 11.60 -25.64 -2.50
C ASP A 256 12.96 -25.33 -1.89
N GLU A 257 13.39 -26.17 -0.93
CA GLU A 257 14.62 -25.93 -0.17
C GLU A 257 15.87 -26.01 -1.05
N ALA A 258 15.90 -26.94 -2.00
CA ALA A 258 17.04 -27.13 -2.90
C ALA A 258 17.23 -25.94 -3.85
N GLU A 259 16.13 -25.49 -4.50
CA GLU A 259 16.16 -24.30 -5.35
C GLU A 259 16.54 -23.04 -4.56
N ARG A 260 15.97 -22.87 -3.34
CA ARG A 260 16.35 -21.73 -2.48
C ARG A 260 17.84 -21.73 -2.14
N HIS A 261 18.38 -22.90 -1.82
CA HIS A 261 19.81 -23.04 -1.52
C HIS A 261 20.66 -22.69 -2.73
N ASP A 262 20.30 -23.20 -3.91
CA ASP A 262 20.99 -22.92 -5.18
C ASP A 262 21.04 -21.41 -5.46
N PHE A 263 19.89 -20.73 -5.51
CA PHE A 263 19.85 -19.28 -5.77
C PHE A 263 20.60 -18.48 -4.70
N MET A 264 20.51 -18.88 -3.43
CA MET A 264 21.23 -18.21 -2.34
C MET A 264 22.76 -18.45 -2.37
N SER A 265 23.25 -19.47 -3.05
CA SER A 265 24.68 -19.74 -3.19
C SER A 265 25.34 -18.98 -4.35
N ARG A 266 24.55 -18.48 -5.29
CA ARG A 266 25.03 -17.72 -6.46
C ARG A 266 25.65 -16.38 -6.01
N LYS A 267 26.87 -16.12 -6.50
CA LYS A 267 27.64 -14.89 -6.20
C LYS A 267 27.77 -14.07 -7.47
#